data_b3c00cfadcbb20fb91390661c2b1a91e
#
_entry.id   b3c00cfadcbb20fb91390661c2b1a91e
#
_cell.length_a   1.000
_cell.length_b   1.000
_cell.length_c   1.000
_cell.angle_alpha   90.00
_cell.angle_beta   90.00
_cell.angle_gamma   90.00
#
_symmetry.space_group_name_H-M   'P 1'
#
loop_
_entity.id
_entity.type
_entity.pdbx_description
1 polymer ?
#
loop_
_entity_poly.entity_id
_entity_poly.type
_entity_poly.pdbx_seq_one_letter_code
_entity_poly.pdbx_strand_id
1 'polypeptide(L)'
;MLYQIYDFQKALLQPLTSWAKTTSETFINPANPLSLLPGAERFAASYELLHRLGKDYKKPEFGIRSIKAHGKEVVVQEITTLARPFCNLVRFKRFSDDIDVITKMKQDPIVLIVAPLSGHHSTLLRDTVRTMLQDHKVYITDWVDARMVPNDQGVFGLSDYVNYIEDFIRLIGANNLHVISVCQPTVPVLGAVSLMASRGEATPKSLIMMGGPIDARKHPTAVNSLATNKSIQWFEANTIHNVPPPHPGVGRRVYPGFLQHLGFIAMNPSNHMQSHWDFFQNLVRGDEQDAKAHIRFYDEYNAVLDMDAHYYLDT
;
A
#
# COMPACT_ATOMS: atom_id res chain seq x y z
N MET A 1 3.96 6.69 24.14
CA MET A 1 4.97 5.78 24.71
C MET A 1 5.24 4.58 23.80
N LEU A 2 4.24 3.78 23.39
CA LEU A 2 4.46 2.58 22.54
C LEU A 2 5.10 2.93 21.19
N TYR A 3 4.64 3.99 20.51
CA TYR A 3 5.20 4.43 19.25
C TYR A 3 6.69 4.82 19.37
N GLN A 4 7.06 5.55 20.41
CA GLN A 4 8.46 5.93 20.69
C GLN A 4 9.34 4.70 20.95
N ILE A 5 8.81 3.70 21.67
CA ILE A 5 9.52 2.44 21.93
C ILE A 5 9.75 1.70 20.62
N TYR A 6 8.75 1.65 19.75
CA TYR A 6 8.85 1.02 18.43
C TYR A 6 9.91 1.69 17.55
N ASP A 7 9.91 3.02 17.44
CA ASP A 7 10.92 3.76 16.67
C ASP A 7 12.32 3.58 17.25
N PHE A 8 12.44 3.59 18.59
CA PHE A 8 13.71 3.33 19.25
C PHE A 8 14.23 1.90 18.99
N GLN A 9 13.36 0.89 19.09
CA GLN A 9 13.72 -0.50 18.76
C GLN A 9 14.17 -0.64 17.32
N LYS A 10 13.46 0.00 16.36
CA LYS A 10 13.89 0.02 14.96
C LYS A 10 15.28 0.64 14.78
N ALA A 11 15.52 1.80 15.40
CA ALA A 11 16.81 2.46 15.32
C ALA A 11 17.94 1.59 15.90
N LEU A 12 17.66 0.87 16.99
CA LEU A 12 18.62 -0.04 17.61
C LEU A 12 18.92 -1.29 16.75
N LEU A 13 17.91 -1.82 16.05
CA LEU A 13 18.06 -3.00 15.19
C LEU A 13 18.70 -2.69 13.83
N GLN A 14 18.62 -1.45 13.36
CA GLN A 14 19.12 -1.06 12.04
C GLN A 14 20.59 -1.43 11.77
N PRO A 15 21.56 -1.20 12.69
CA PRO A 15 22.95 -1.64 12.48
C PRO A 15 23.08 -3.15 12.32
N LEU A 16 22.32 -3.93 13.12
CA LEU A 16 22.32 -5.39 13.06
C LEU A 16 21.77 -5.90 11.72
N THR A 17 20.68 -5.33 11.26
CA THR A 17 20.06 -5.72 9.97
C THR A 17 20.95 -5.34 8.79
N SER A 18 21.63 -4.19 8.85
CA SER A 18 22.60 -3.78 7.83
C SER A 18 23.82 -4.69 7.80
N TRP A 19 24.35 -5.04 8.97
CA TRP A 19 25.42 -6.03 9.09
C TRP A 19 25.01 -7.40 8.52
N ALA A 20 23.81 -7.88 8.84
CA ALA A 20 23.28 -9.11 8.31
C ALA A 20 23.22 -9.09 6.77
N LYS A 21 22.78 -7.99 6.17
CA LYS A 21 22.76 -7.80 4.71
C LYS A 21 24.16 -7.94 4.09
N THR A 22 25.12 -7.20 4.62
CA THR A 22 26.52 -7.25 4.13
C THR A 22 27.12 -8.64 4.30
N THR A 23 26.81 -9.31 5.40
CA THR A 23 27.29 -10.67 5.66
C THR A 23 26.67 -11.66 4.68
N SER A 24 25.37 -11.57 4.40
CA SER A 24 24.72 -12.39 3.37
C SER A 24 25.40 -12.21 2.00
N GLU A 25 25.60 -10.97 1.58
CA GLU A 25 26.28 -10.64 0.30
C GLU A 25 27.72 -11.19 0.23
N THR A 26 28.43 -11.21 1.35
CA THR A 26 29.79 -11.76 1.44
C THR A 26 29.81 -13.27 1.15
N PHE A 27 28.84 -14.03 1.64
CA PHE A 27 28.73 -15.46 1.40
C PHE A 27 28.26 -15.83 -0.02
N ILE A 28 27.55 -14.92 -0.71
CA ILE A 28 27.09 -15.15 -2.09
C ILE A 28 28.13 -14.70 -3.12
N ASN A 29 29.04 -13.77 -2.78
CA ASN A 29 29.98 -13.19 -3.72
C ASN A 29 31.04 -14.21 -4.17
N PRO A 30 31.08 -14.62 -5.45
CA PRO A 30 32.05 -15.60 -5.95
C PRO A 30 33.52 -15.15 -5.82
N ALA A 31 33.76 -13.85 -5.72
CA ALA A 31 35.10 -13.30 -5.52
C ALA A 31 35.58 -13.40 -4.06
N ASN A 32 34.73 -13.80 -3.12
CA ASN A 32 35.07 -13.94 -1.72
C ASN A 32 35.30 -15.42 -1.36
N PRO A 33 36.44 -15.77 -0.70
CA PRO A 33 36.71 -17.15 -0.30
C PRO A 33 35.62 -17.80 0.57
N LEU A 34 34.85 -17.00 1.33
CA LEU A 34 33.77 -17.50 2.18
C LEU A 34 32.62 -18.14 1.36
N SER A 35 32.45 -17.74 0.10
CA SER A 35 31.44 -18.34 -0.79
C SER A 35 31.77 -19.79 -1.16
N LEU A 36 33.02 -20.23 -1.00
CA LEU A 36 33.48 -21.57 -1.28
C LEU A 36 33.34 -22.55 -0.09
N LEU A 37 32.93 -22.03 1.08
CA LEU A 37 32.74 -22.84 2.26
C LEU A 37 31.52 -23.78 2.09
N PRO A 38 31.59 -25.03 2.58
CA PRO A 38 30.42 -25.90 2.60
C PRO A 38 29.26 -25.25 3.38
N GLY A 39 28.12 -25.10 2.74
CA GLY A 39 26.93 -24.49 3.34
C GLY A 39 26.91 -22.96 3.31
N ALA A 40 27.78 -22.31 2.53
CA ALA A 40 27.79 -20.86 2.34
C ALA A 40 26.40 -20.31 1.97
N GLU A 41 25.64 -21.01 1.12
CA GLU A 41 24.28 -20.66 0.72
C GLU A 41 23.31 -20.62 1.92
N ARG A 42 23.47 -21.54 2.87
CA ARG A 42 22.64 -21.57 4.10
C ARG A 42 22.95 -20.40 5.02
N PHE A 43 24.23 -20.05 5.18
CA PHE A 43 24.61 -18.86 5.94
C PHE A 43 24.09 -17.60 5.28
N ALA A 44 24.29 -17.47 3.96
CA ALA A 44 23.76 -16.35 3.19
C ALA A 44 22.23 -16.20 3.35
N ALA A 45 21.49 -17.29 3.16
CA ALA A 45 20.04 -17.32 3.32
C ALA A 45 19.58 -16.95 4.74
N SER A 46 20.29 -17.42 5.78
CA SER A 46 20.00 -17.08 7.17
C SER A 46 20.17 -15.61 7.46
N TYR A 47 21.26 -14.99 6.99
CA TYR A 47 21.54 -13.58 7.16
C TYR A 47 20.60 -12.69 6.32
N GLU A 48 20.24 -13.12 5.10
CA GLU A 48 19.22 -12.41 4.31
C GLU A 48 17.86 -12.43 5.00
N LEU A 49 17.44 -13.58 5.54
CA LEU A 49 16.21 -13.67 6.31
C LEU A 49 16.25 -12.78 7.55
N LEU A 50 17.34 -12.77 8.31
CA LEU A 50 17.53 -11.91 9.49
C LEU A 50 17.43 -10.42 9.10
N HIS A 51 18.10 -10.02 8.02
CA HIS A 51 17.99 -8.67 7.48
C HIS A 51 16.53 -8.32 7.19
N ARG A 52 15.81 -9.17 6.48
CA ARG A 52 14.43 -8.90 6.05
C ARG A 52 13.43 -8.88 7.19
N LEU A 53 13.64 -9.66 8.25
CA LEU A 53 12.78 -9.63 9.43
C LEU A 53 12.92 -8.35 10.26
N GLY A 54 14.05 -7.65 10.16
CA GLY A 54 14.34 -6.49 11.02
C GLY A 54 14.60 -5.18 10.29
N LYS A 55 14.69 -5.15 8.95
CA LYS A 55 14.94 -3.91 8.20
C LYS A 55 13.74 -2.94 8.28
N ASP A 56 14.02 -1.66 8.08
CA ASP A 56 12.98 -0.66 7.87
C ASP A 56 12.48 -0.70 6.42
N TYR A 57 11.18 -0.95 6.24
CA TYR A 57 10.55 -1.01 4.93
C TYR A 57 10.00 0.37 4.57
N LYS A 58 10.47 0.93 3.47
CA LYS A 58 9.98 2.19 2.91
C LYS A 58 8.94 1.89 1.84
N LYS A 59 8.07 2.88 1.59
CA LYS A 59 7.13 2.83 0.47
C LYS A 59 7.87 2.49 -0.82
N PRO A 60 7.54 1.40 -1.52
CA PRO A 60 8.10 1.09 -2.82
C PRO A 60 7.63 2.08 -3.90
N GLU A 61 8.40 2.19 -4.97
CA GLU A 61 7.96 2.91 -6.17
C GLU A 61 6.97 2.05 -6.96
N PHE A 62 6.01 2.65 -7.67
CA PHE A 62 5.23 1.91 -8.65
C PHE A 62 6.13 1.32 -9.73
N GLY A 63 7.13 2.07 -10.19
CA GLY A 63 8.19 1.58 -11.08
C GLY A 63 7.69 1.06 -12.43
N ILE A 64 6.50 1.51 -12.89
CA ILE A 64 5.92 1.13 -14.17
C ILE A 64 6.47 2.07 -15.23
N ARG A 65 7.55 1.67 -15.89
CA ARG A 65 8.24 2.51 -16.90
C ARG A 65 7.74 2.25 -18.33
N SER A 66 7.31 1.02 -18.62
CA SER A 66 6.70 0.65 -19.90
C SER A 66 5.69 -0.47 -19.71
N ILE A 67 4.77 -0.58 -20.66
CA ILE A 67 3.79 -1.66 -20.76
C ILE A 67 3.50 -1.98 -22.23
N LYS A 68 2.92 -3.14 -22.48
CA LYS A 68 2.38 -3.49 -23.79
C LYS A 68 0.93 -2.99 -23.87
N ALA A 69 0.65 -1.98 -24.72
CA ALA A 69 -0.69 -1.46 -24.98
C ALA A 69 -1.00 -1.53 -26.48
N HIS A 70 -2.20 -2.01 -26.83
CA HIS A 70 -2.63 -2.17 -28.24
C HIS A 70 -1.60 -2.91 -29.11
N GLY A 71 -0.91 -3.90 -28.54
CA GLY A 71 0.07 -4.74 -29.22
C GLY A 71 1.50 -4.16 -29.33
N LYS A 72 1.73 -2.92 -28.90
CA LYS A 72 3.03 -2.24 -28.91
C LYS A 72 3.51 -1.90 -27.50
N GLU A 73 4.81 -1.84 -27.33
CA GLU A 73 5.40 -1.30 -26.09
C GLU A 73 5.26 0.21 -26.08
N VAL A 74 4.75 0.75 -24.97
CA VAL A 74 4.56 2.18 -24.74
C VAL A 74 5.23 2.59 -23.44
N VAL A 75 5.80 3.79 -23.43
CA VAL A 75 6.41 4.38 -22.24
C VAL A 75 5.32 4.86 -21.29
N VAL A 76 5.54 4.69 -20.00
CA VAL A 76 4.62 5.12 -18.93
C VAL A 76 5.34 6.13 -18.04
N GLN A 77 4.65 7.24 -17.79
CA GLN A 77 5.10 8.27 -16.85
C GLN A 77 4.08 8.41 -15.72
N GLU A 78 4.56 8.37 -14.48
CA GLU A 78 3.80 8.64 -13.26
C GLU A 78 3.74 10.15 -13.03
N ILE A 79 2.52 10.71 -12.86
CA ILE A 79 2.28 12.14 -12.69
C ILE A 79 1.29 12.35 -11.54
N THR A 80 1.68 13.10 -10.54
CA THR A 80 0.75 13.60 -9.53
C THR A 80 -0.14 14.68 -10.15
N THR A 81 -1.41 14.35 -10.35
CA THR A 81 -2.39 15.25 -10.98
C THR A 81 -2.98 16.24 -9.97
N LEU A 82 -3.18 15.81 -8.74
CA LEU A 82 -3.62 16.63 -7.61
C LEU A 82 -2.94 16.14 -6.34
N ALA A 83 -2.37 17.05 -5.58
CA ALA A 83 -1.83 16.77 -4.26
C ALA A 83 -2.79 17.32 -3.18
N ARG A 84 -3.16 16.48 -2.23
CA ARG A 84 -3.91 16.82 -1.01
C ARG A 84 -3.07 16.42 0.20
N PRO A 85 -3.28 16.98 1.37
CA PRO A 85 -2.49 16.64 2.56
C PRO A 85 -2.41 15.15 2.85
N PHE A 86 -3.52 14.42 2.70
CA PHE A 86 -3.59 12.99 3.04
C PHE A 86 -3.62 12.05 1.84
N CYS A 87 -3.77 12.57 0.61
CA CYS A 87 -3.83 11.72 -0.58
C CYS A 87 -3.41 12.48 -1.84
N ASN A 88 -2.58 11.85 -2.65
CA ASN A 88 -2.29 12.31 -4.00
C ASN A 88 -3.17 11.56 -5.01
N LEU A 89 -3.64 12.25 -6.03
CA LEU A 89 -4.21 11.62 -7.22
C LEU A 89 -3.10 11.43 -8.24
N VAL A 90 -2.69 10.20 -8.45
CA VAL A 90 -1.62 9.85 -9.38
C VAL A 90 -2.21 9.33 -10.68
N ARG A 91 -1.70 9.82 -11.81
CA ARG A 91 -2.03 9.38 -13.16
C ARG A 91 -0.84 8.69 -13.80
N PHE A 92 -1.07 7.56 -14.44
CA PHE A 92 -0.08 6.89 -15.30
C PHE A 92 -0.36 7.26 -16.75
N LYS A 93 0.46 8.16 -17.31
CA LYS A 93 0.33 8.64 -18.68
C LYS A 93 1.17 7.79 -19.61
N ARG A 94 0.56 7.29 -20.67
CA ARG A 94 1.20 6.47 -21.71
C ARG A 94 1.62 7.33 -22.89
N PHE A 95 2.78 7.02 -23.47
CA PHE A 95 3.34 7.70 -24.64
C PHE A 95 3.80 6.67 -25.66
N SER A 96 3.60 7.00 -26.94
CA SER A 96 4.04 6.21 -28.08
C SER A 96 4.41 7.14 -29.23
N ASP A 97 5.29 6.70 -30.10
CA ASP A 97 5.61 7.37 -31.38
C ASP A 97 4.72 6.86 -32.52
N ASP A 98 3.94 5.78 -32.29
CA ASP A 98 3.04 5.18 -33.27
C ASP A 98 1.67 5.90 -33.27
N ILE A 99 1.31 6.51 -34.39
CA ILE A 99 0.08 7.31 -34.53
C ILE A 99 -1.18 6.46 -34.33
N ASP A 100 -1.19 5.20 -34.77
CA ASP A 100 -2.35 4.31 -34.64
C ASP A 100 -2.54 3.92 -33.14
N VAL A 101 -1.45 3.66 -32.43
CA VAL A 101 -1.47 3.40 -31.00
C VAL A 101 -1.94 4.63 -30.22
N ILE A 102 -1.42 5.83 -30.56
CA ILE A 102 -1.86 7.09 -29.95
C ILE A 102 -3.37 7.29 -30.13
N THR A 103 -3.89 7.04 -31.34
CA THR A 103 -5.31 7.20 -31.65
C THR A 103 -6.18 6.28 -30.84
N LYS A 104 -5.79 4.99 -30.70
CA LYS A 104 -6.47 4.01 -29.84
C LYS A 104 -6.41 4.42 -28.37
N MET A 105 -5.21 4.77 -27.85
CA MET A 105 -5.04 5.20 -26.47
C MET A 105 -5.87 6.45 -26.11
N LYS A 106 -6.14 7.35 -27.06
CA LYS A 106 -7.03 8.51 -26.85
C LYS A 106 -8.50 8.09 -26.62
N GLN A 107 -8.92 6.97 -27.17
CA GLN A 107 -10.29 6.44 -27.04
C GLN A 107 -10.46 5.54 -25.82
N ASP A 108 -9.36 5.08 -25.19
CA ASP A 108 -9.41 4.20 -24.03
C ASP A 108 -10.24 4.80 -22.90
N PRO A 109 -11.05 3.97 -22.21
CA PRO A 109 -11.82 4.40 -21.06
C PRO A 109 -10.91 4.86 -19.91
N ILE A 110 -11.46 5.64 -19.01
CA ILE A 110 -10.74 6.16 -17.83
C ILE A 110 -11.13 5.35 -16.60
N VAL A 111 -10.15 4.91 -15.85
CA VAL A 111 -10.33 4.19 -14.57
C VAL A 111 -9.67 4.95 -13.45
N LEU A 112 -10.40 5.17 -12.36
CA LEU A 112 -9.89 5.55 -11.06
C LEU A 112 -9.85 4.32 -10.16
N ILE A 113 -8.67 3.91 -9.74
CA ILE A 113 -8.46 2.88 -8.72
C ILE A 113 -8.37 3.57 -7.36
N VAL A 114 -9.28 3.24 -6.46
CA VAL A 114 -9.23 3.73 -5.07
C VAL A 114 -8.59 2.65 -4.22
N ALA A 115 -7.35 2.92 -3.82
CA ALA A 115 -6.54 2.02 -3.00
C ALA A 115 -6.97 2.05 -1.54
N PRO A 116 -6.80 0.95 -0.79
CA PRO A 116 -7.06 0.92 0.65
C PRO A 116 -6.18 1.91 1.41
N LEU A 117 -6.74 2.52 2.47
CA LEU A 117 -6.02 3.29 3.49
C LEU A 117 -5.78 2.42 4.75
N SER A 118 -5.89 1.12 4.65
CA SER A 118 -5.77 0.18 5.77
C SER A 118 -4.33 -0.32 5.95
N GLY A 119 -3.41 0.59 6.26
CA GLY A 119 -2.03 0.26 6.67
C GLY A 119 -1.04 0.03 5.54
N HIS A 120 -1.45 -0.25 4.30
CA HIS A 120 -0.54 -0.47 3.18
C HIS A 120 -0.54 0.69 2.17
N HIS A 121 0.58 0.86 1.47
CA HIS A 121 0.68 1.83 0.39
C HIS A 121 -0.07 1.37 -0.86
N SER A 122 -0.50 2.33 -1.68
CA SER A 122 -1.21 2.08 -2.95
C SER A 122 -0.39 1.26 -3.96
N THR A 123 0.93 1.22 -3.80
CA THR A 123 1.86 0.39 -4.59
C THR A 123 1.56 -1.11 -4.50
N LEU A 124 0.85 -1.56 -3.46
CA LEU A 124 0.35 -2.93 -3.35
C LEU A 124 -0.58 -3.30 -4.55
N LEU A 125 -1.22 -2.29 -5.17
CA LEU A 125 -2.06 -2.47 -6.37
C LEU A 125 -1.28 -2.26 -7.69
N ARG A 126 0.05 -2.27 -7.68
CA ARG A 126 0.91 -2.09 -8.86
C ARG A 126 0.52 -2.98 -10.03
N ASP A 127 0.29 -4.27 -9.77
CA ASP A 127 -0.04 -5.21 -10.83
C ASP A 127 -1.46 -4.97 -11.39
N THR A 128 -2.40 -4.51 -10.57
CA THR A 128 -3.72 -4.03 -11.03
C THR A 128 -3.58 -2.82 -11.94
N VAL A 129 -2.77 -1.82 -11.53
CA VAL A 129 -2.46 -0.66 -12.37
C VAL A 129 -1.84 -1.08 -13.68
N ARG A 130 -0.84 -1.97 -13.66
CA ARG A 130 -0.14 -2.47 -14.84
C ARG A 130 -1.10 -3.20 -15.79
N THR A 131 -2.01 -4.00 -15.26
CA THR A 131 -3.01 -4.71 -16.05
C THR A 131 -3.99 -3.75 -16.72
N MET A 132 -4.53 -2.79 -15.97
CA MET A 132 -5.48 -1.81 -16.50
C MET A 132 -4.85 -0.85 -17.52
N LEU A 133 -3.54 -0.56 -17.41
CA LEU A 133 -2.84 0.30 -18.34
C LEU A 133 -2.74 -0.25 -19.77
N GLN A 134 -3.01 -1.54 -19.99
CA GLN A 134 -2.94 -2.12 -21.35
C GLN A 134 -3.96 -1.51 -22.28
N ASP A 135 -5.14 -1.13 -21.76
CA ASP A 135 -6.28 -0.65 -22.54
C ASP A 135 -7.11 0.46 -21.84
N HIS A 136 -6.62 1.00 -20.71
CA HIS A 136 -7.30 2.09 -19.97
C HIS A 136 -6.34 3.24 -19.66
N LYS A 137 -6.89 4.44 -19.46
CA LYS A 137 -6.24 5.57 -18.81
C LYS A 137 -6.42 5.41 -17.32
N VAL A 138 -5.32 5.26 -16.56
CA VAL A 138 -5.39 4.87 -15.15
C VAL A 138 -5.00 6.01 -14.23
N TYR A 139 -5.85 6.25 -13.23
CA TYR A 139 -5.59 7.05 -12.05
C TYR A 139 -5.66 6.16 -10.81
N ILE A 140 -4.91 6.52 -9.76
CA ILE A 140 -4.96 5.84 -8.47
C ILE A 140 -4.87 6.85 -7.33
N THR A 141 -5.57 6.58 -6.23
CA THR A 141 -5.36 7.29 -4.97
C THR A 141 -4.08 6.80 -4.32
N ASP A 142 -3.18 7.72 -3.98
CA ASP A 142 -1.91 7.44 -3.32
C ASP A 142 -1.89 8.10 -1.96
N TRP A 143 -2.27 7.33 -0.93
CA TRP A 143 -2.42 7.82 0.44
C TRP A 143 -1.07 8.21 1.04
N VAL A 144 -1.06 9.36 1.68
CA VAL A 144 0.10 9.88 2.41
C VAL A 144 0.07 9.30 3.82
N ASP A 145 1.22 8.83 4.28
CA ASP A 145 1.40 8.38 5.66
C ASP A 145 1.08 9.53 6.63
N ALA A 146 0.10 9.34 7.52
CA ALA A 146 -0.39 10.41 8.39
C ALA A 146 0.71 10.98 9.30
N ARG A 147 1.75 10.21 9.64
CA ARG A 147 2.92 10.73 10.40
C ARG A 147 3.71 11.79 9.63
N MET A 148 3.56 11.84 8.30
CA MET A 148 4.23 12.79 7.42
C MET A 148 3.40 14.06 7.19
N VAL A 149 2.14 14.11 7.67
CA VAL A 149 1.23 15.25 7.49
C VAL A 149 1.30 16.19 8.70
N PRO A 150 1.79 17.43 8.55
CA PRO A 150 1.83 18.41 9.64
C PRO A 150 0.45 18.68 10.26
N ASN A 151 0.41 19.02 11.55
CA ASN A 151 -0.86 19.22 12.27
C ASN A 151 -1.67 20.42 11.78
N ASP A 152 -1.05 21.44 11.19
CA ASP A 152 -1.69 22.60 10.60
C ASP A 152 -2.52 22.27 9.35
N GLN A 153 -2.33 21.09 8.77
CA GLN A 153 -3.16 20.58 7.66
C GLN A 153 -4.50 20.00 8.13
N GLY A 154 -4.83 20.11 9.40
CA GLY A 154 -6.08 19.63 9.98
C GLY A 154 -6.07 18.11 10.24
N VAL A 155 -7.28 17.57 10.47
CA VAL A 155 -7.54 16.15 10.69
C VAL A 155 -8.11 15.51 9.43
N PHE A 156 -8.16 14.18 9.40
CA PHE A 156 -8.74 13.43 8.30
C PHE A 156 -9.70 12.36 8.82
N GLY A 157 -11.00 12.55 8.55
CA GLY A 157 -12.06 11.63 8.92
C GLY A 157 -12.76 11.00 7.71
N LEU A 158 -13.84 10.27 7.96
CA LEU A 158 -14.64 9.62 6.91
C LEU A 158 -15.23 10.64 5.93
N SER A 159 -15.71 11.77 6.44
CA SER A 159 -16.25 12.83 5.58
C SER A 159 -15.20 13.43 4.65
N ASP A 160 -13.96 13.58 5.12
CA ASP A 160 -12.84 14.06 4.29
C ASP A 160 -12.48 13.05 3.20
N TYR A 161 -12.52 11.76 3.53
CA TYR A 161 -12.31 10.71 2.55
C TYR A 161 -13.36 10.79 1.43
N VAL A 162 -14.64 10.87 1.79
CA VAL A 162 -15.76 11.01 0.85
C VAL A 162 -15.55 12.26 -0.04
N ASN A 163 -15.23 13.40 0.56
CA ASN A 163 -14.99 14.65 -0.16
C ASN A 163 -13.81 14.54 -1.14
N TYR A 164 -12.72 13.86 -0.75
CA TYR A 164 -11.57 13.64 -1.64
C TYR A 164 -11.97 12.80 -2.86
N ILE A 165 -12.78 11.76 -2.68
CA ILE A 165 -13.25 10.93 -3.79
C ILE A 165 -14.18 11.73 -4.72
N GLU A 166 -15.11 12.51 -4.17
CA GLU A 166 -15.96 13.41 -4.97
C GLU A 166 -15.11 14.37 -5.82
N ASP A 167 -14.10 15.02 -5.19
CA ASP A 167 -13.20 15.95 -5.88
C ASP A 167 -12.40 15.28 -6.98
N PHE A 168 -11.91 14.05 -6.75
CA PHE A 168 -11.18 13.30 -7.77
C PHE A 168 -12.07 12.91 -8.94
N ILE A 169 -13.31 12.47 -8.67
CA ILE A 169 -14.29 12.16 -9.71
C ILE A 169 -14.63 13.41 -10.54
N ARG A 170 -14.86 14.56 -9.90
CA ARG A 170 -15.13 15.83 -10.60
C ARG A 170 -13.94 16.27 -11.46
N LEU A 171 -12.72 16.19 -10.91
CA LEU A 171 -11.50 16.58 -11.62
C LEU A 171 -11.22 15.72 -12.86
N ILE A 172 -11.42 14.41 -12.75
CA ILE A 172 -11.20 13.46 -13.86
C ILE A 172 -12.31 13.59 -14.91
N GLY A 173 -13.54 13.90 -14.48
CA GLY A 173 -14.74 13.97 -15.30
C GLY A 173 -15.58 12.70 -15.24
N ALA A 174 -16.65 12.74 -14.46
CA ALA A 174 -17.48 11.58 -14.12
C ALA A 174 -18.05 10.83 -15.35
N ASN A 175 -18.46 11.53 -16.39
CA ASN A 175 -19.20 10.96 -17.53
C ASN A 175 -18.45 9.89 -18.34
N ASN A 176 -17.12 9.83 -18.25
CA ASN A 176 -16.28 8.85 -18.93
C ASN A 176 -15.43 8.00 -17.97
N LEU A 177 -15.76 8.06 -16.68
CA LEU A 177 -15.01 7.45 -15.61
C LEU A 177 -15.63 6.13 -15.17
N HIS A 178 -14.78 5.13 -14.97
CA HIS A 178 -15.07 3.91 -14.24
C HIS A 178 -14.29 3.94 -12.93
N VAL A 179 -14.89 3.49 -11.82
CA VAL A 179 -14.23 3.48 -10.52
C VAL A 179 -14.09 2.04 -10.04
N ILE A 180 -12.89 1.69 -9.60
CA ILE A 180 -12.59 0.41 -8.94
C ILE A 180 -12.17 0.74 -7.51
N SER A 181 -12.92 0.26 -6.53
CA SER A 181 -12.59 0.37 -5.12
C SER A 181 -12.26 -1.00 -4.54
N VAL A 182 -11.12 -1.11 -3.86
CA VAL A 182 -10.57 -2.40 -3.41
C VAL A 182 -10.56 -2.45 -1.88
N CYS A 183 -11.34 -3.37 -1.29
CA CYS A 183 -11.42 -3.61 0.15
C CYS A 183 -12.07 -2.43 0.91
N GLN A 184 -11.41 -1.84 1.91
CA GLN A 184 -11.92 -0.77 2.78
C GLN A 184 -12.55 0.42 2.03
N PRO A 185 -12.00 0.99 0.96
CA PRO A 185 -12.57 2.16 0.29
C PRO A 185 -13.93 1.93 -0.39
N THR A 186 -14.42 0.70 -0.46
CA THR A 186 -15.74 0.43 -1.04
C THR A 186 -16.86 1.22 -0.34
N VAL A 187 -16.77 1.39 0.98
CA VAL A 187 -17.75 2.12 1.78
C VAL A 187 -17.72 3.63 1.49
N PRO A 188 -16.58 4.35 1.67
CA PRO A 188 -16.54 5.78 1.39
C PRO A 188 -16.75 6.11 -0.10
N VAL A 189 -16.33 5.24 -1.04
CA VAL A 189 -16.58 5.46 -2.47
C VAL A 189 -18.06 5.29 -2.81
N LEU A 190 -18.74 4.28 -2.24
CA LEU A 190 -20.20 4.14 -2.37
C LEU A 190 -20.90 5.36 -1.80
N GLY A 191 -20.47 5.85 -0.63
CA GLY A 191 -20.98 7.08 -0.01
C GLY A 191 -20.82 8.30 -0.93
N ALA A 192 -19.62 8.52 -1.47
CA ALA A 192 -19.33 9.63 -2.39
C ALA A 192 -20.22 9.59 -3.63
N VAL A 193 -20.29 8.46 -4.31
CA VAL A 193 -21.13 8.32 -5.52
C VAL A 193 -22.61 8.49 -5.21
N SER A 194 -23.08 7.97 -4.08
CA SER A 194 -24.47 8.12 -3.63
C SER A 194 -24.82 9.59 -3.32
N LEU A 195 -23.91 10.33 -2.66
CA LEU A 195 -24.09 11.75 -2.36
C LEU A 195 -24.10 12.60 -3.66
N MET A 196 -23.18 12.33 -4.60
CA MET A 196 -23.18 12.96 -5.91
C MET A 196 -24.51 12.74 -6.63
N ALA A 197 -25.00 11.50 -6.66
CA ALA A 197 -26.28 11.14 -7.27
C ALA A 197 -27.46 11.87 -6.60
N SER A 198 -27.48 11.95 -5.26
CA SER A 198 -28.55 12.62 -4.49
C SER A 198 -28.62 14.13 -4.75
N ARG A 199 -27.50 14.75 -5.14
CA ARG A 199 -27.38 16.16 -5.51
C ARG A 199 -27.63 16.39 -7.00
N GLY A 200 -27.94 15.34 -7.79
CA GLY A 200 -28.10 15.44 -9.24
C GLY A 200 -26.79 15.69 -10.01
N GLU A 201 -25.64 15.45 -9.39
CA GLU A 201 -24.34 15.58 -10.02
C GLU A 201 -24.08 14.38 -10.96
N ALA A 202 -23.22 14.58 -11.96
CA ALA A 202 -22.77 13.49 -12.81
C ALA A 202 -22.01 12.44 -12.00
N THR A 203 -22.35 11.17 -12.18
CA THR A 203 -21.71 10.03 -11.48
C THR A 203 -20.86 9.20 -12.48
N PRO A 204 -19.90 8.40 -11.99
CA PRO A 204 -19.16 7.46 -12.83
C PRO A 204 -20.07 6.49 -13.58
N LYS A 205 -19.64 6.05 -14.77
CA LYS A 205 -20.36 5.07 -15.60
C LYS A 205 -20.53 3.73 -14.91
N SER A 206 -19.56 3.33 -14.11
CA SER A 206 -19.62 2.11 -13.29
C SER A 206 -18.80 2.26 -12.02
N LEU A 207 -19.22 1.53 -11.00
CA LEU A 207 -18.52 1.37 -9.74
C LEU A 207 -18.32 -0.13 -9.49
N ILE A 208 -17.06 -0.57 -9.44
CA ILE A 208 -16.66 -1.93 -9.11
C ILE A 208 -16.17 -1.93 -7.67
N MET A 209 -16.84 -2.71 -6.83
CA MET A 209 -16.53 -2.86 -5.40
C MET A 209 -15.97 -4.25 -5.15
N MET A 210 -14.69 -4.34 -4.78
CA MET A 210 -13.96 -5.59 -4.62
C MET A 210 -13.72 -5.89 -3.14
N GLY A 211 -14.42 -6.91 -2.61
CA GLY A 211 -14.16 -7.46 -1.28
C GLY A 211 -14.34 -6.48 -0.11
N GLY A 212 -15.26 -5.53 -0.22
CA GLY A 212 -15.43 -4.49 0.78
C GLY A 212 -16.51 -4.78 1.83
N PRO A 213 -16.38 -4.24 3.05
CA PRO A 213 -17.30 -4.48 4.16
C PRO A 213 -18.53 -3.56 4.09
N ILE A 214 -19.34 -3.68 3.03
CA ILE A 214 -20.54 -2.83 2.82
C ILE A 214 -21.57 -3.02 3.94
N ASP A 215 -21.75 -4.26 4.40
CA ASP A 215 -22.57 -4.57 5.57
C ASP A 215 -21.81 -5.54 6.49
N ALA A 216 -21.10 -4.98 7.48
CA ALA A 216 -20.29 -5.74 8.42
C ALA A 216 -21.09 -6.71 9.30
N ARG A 217 -22.44 -6.63 9.32
CA ARG A 217 -23.33 -7.59 9.99
C ARG A 217 -23.45 -8.91 9.21
N LYS A 218 -23.11 -8.88 7.92
CA LYS A 218 -23.14 -10.07 7.05
C LYS A 218 -21.75 -10.72 7.06
N HIS A 219 -21.70 -11.99 7.47
CA HIS A 219 -20.45 -12.77 7.60
C HIS A 219 -19.36 -12.05 8.42
N PRO A 220 -19.64 -11.73 9.71
CA PRO A 220 -18.70 -10.96 10.54
C PRO A 220 -17.38 -11.73 10.72
N THR A 221 -16.28 -11.00 10.63
CA THR A 221 -14.92 -11.50 10.91
C THR A 221 -14.59 -11.37 12.39
N ALA A 222 -13.43 -11.91 12.82
CA ALA A 222 -12.91 -11.69 14.17
C ALA A 222 -12.72 -10.20 14.50
N VAL A 223 -12.34 -9.38 13.50
CA VAL A 223 -12.21 -7.93 13.65
C VAL A 223 -13.56 -7.28 13.92
N ASN A 224 -14.62 -7.66 13.18
CA ASN A 224 -15.97 -7.15 13.44
C ASN A 224 -16.46 -7.55 14.84
N SER A 225 -16.17 -8.79 15.28
CA SER A 225 -16.51 -9.24 16.64
C SER A 225 -15.78 -8.43 17.71
N LEU A 226 -14.50 -8.07 17.47
CA LEU A 226 -13.78 -7.18 18.38
C LEU A 226 -14.43 -5.80 18.44
N ALA A 227 -14.80 -5.22 17.30
CA ALA A 227 -15.43 -3.90 17.21
C ALA A 227 -16.80 -3.85 17.93
N THR A 228 -17.56 -4.93 17.93
CA THR A 228 -18.85 -5.02 18.65
C THR A 228 -18.72 -5.30 20.15
N ASN A 229 -17.59 -5.90 20.59
CA ASN A 229 -17.36 -6.30 21.98
C ASN A 229 -16.53 -5.29 22.79
N LYS A 230 -15.97 -4.27 22.16
CA LYS A 230 -15.18 -3.22 22.81
C LYS A 230 -15.81 -1.86 22.58
N SER A 231 -15.65 -0.96 23.55
CA SER A 231 -16.11 0.43 23.37
C SER A 231 -15.13 1.23 22.53
N ILE A 232 -15.61 2.34 21.95
CA ILE A 232 -14.74 3.26 21.21
C ILE A 232 -13.61 3.81 22.08
N GLN A 233 -13.86 4.05 23.39
CA GLN A 233 -12.84 4.48 24.34
C GLN A 233 -11.74 3.44 24.52
N TRP A 234 -12.09 2.15 24.41
CA TRP A 234 -11.10 1.09 24.47
C TRP A 234 -10.18 1.15 23.25
N PHE A 235 -10.73 1.34 22.04
CA PHE A 235 -9.93 1.49 20.81
C PHE A 235 -9.05 2.75 20.91
N GLU A 236 -9.63 3.86 21.33
CA GLU A 236 -8.89 5.12 21.50
C GLU A 236 -7.70 4.97 22.47
N ALA A 237 -7.87 4.27 23.58
CA ALA A 237 -6.83 4.07 24.58
C ALA A 237 -5.75 3.05 24.17
N ASN A 238 -6.10 2.06 23.34
CA ASN A 238 -5.19 0.94 23.04
C ASN A 238 -4.58 0.99 21.64
N THR A 239 -5.22 1.68 20.69
CA THR A 239 -4.79 1.68 19.30
C THR A 239 -4.29 3.04 18.82
N ILE A 240 -4.74 4.15 19.44
CA ILE A 240 -4.36 5.49 19.01
C ILE A 240 -3.12 5.97 19.80
N HIS A 241 -2.16 6.46 19.02
CA HIS A 241 -0.91 6.99 19.57
C HIS A 241 -0.55 8.32 18.90
N ASN A 242 0.22 9.15 19.61
CA ASN A 242 0.74 10.38 19.05
C ASN A 242 2.04 10.10 18.30
N VAL A 243 2.15 10.69 17.10
CA VAL A 243 3.37 10.65 16.30
C VAL A 243 4.52 11.30 17.06
N PRO A 244 5.67 10.61 17.25
CA PRO A 244 6.82 11.18 17.94
C PRO A 244 7.66 12.08 17.01
N PRO A 245 8.57 12.93 17.57
CA PRO A 245 9.61 13.53 16.78
C PRO A 245 10.56 12.44 16.22
N PRO A 246 11.23 12.62 15.07
CA PRO A 246 11.33 13.87 14.29
C PRO A 246 10.32 13.97 13.11
N HIS A 247 9.24 13.19 13.12
CA HIS A 247 8.31 13.16 11.99
C HIS A 247 7.58 14.51 11.81
N PRO A 248 7.26 14.94 10.57
CA PRO A 248 6.55 16.19 10.30
C PRO A 248 5.20 16.31 11.02
N GLY A 249 4.47 15.19 11.18
CA GLY A 249 3.19 15.13 11.89
C GLY A 249 3.31 14.95 13.41
N VAL A 250 4.43 15.36 14.02
CA VAL A 250 4.64 15.23 15.47
C VAL A 250 3.43 15.72 16.28
N GLY A 251 2.97 14.89 17.23
CA GLY A 251 1.78 15.16 18.03
C GLY A 251 0.45 14.75 17.38
N ARG A 252 0.39 14.46 16.07
CA ARG A 252 -0.81 13.95 15.40
C ARG A 252 -1.22 12.62 16.02
N ARG A 253 -2.52 12.50 16.28
CA ARG A 253 -3.11 11.24 16.74
C ARG A 253 -3.32 10.31 15.54
N VAL A 254 -2.74 9.12 15.61
CA VAL A 254 -2.79 8.13 14.52
C VAL A 254 -3.07 6.73 15.04
N TYR A 255 -3.64 5.88 14.19
CA TYR A 255 -3.55 4.45 14.32
C TYR A 255 -2.28 4.00 13.58
N PRO A 256 -1.21 3.61 14.31
CA PRO A 256 0.08 3.34 13.71
C PRO A 256 0.06 2.15 12.75
N GLY A 257 0.75 2.29 11.62
CA GLY A 257 0.85 1.24 10.60
C GLY A 257 1.42 -0.06 11.14
N PHE A 258 2.36 -0.02 12.08
CA PHE A 258 2.92 -1.23 12.67
C PHE A 258 1.89 -2.02 13.51
N LEU A 259 0.93 -1.37 14.16
CA LEU A 259 -0.16 -2.06 14.87
C LEU A 259 -1.15 -2.68 13.88
N GLN A 260 -1.46 -1.97 12.79
CA GLN A 260 -2.30 -2.50 11.72
C GLN A 260 -1.65 -3.76 11.10
N HIS A 261 -0.35 -3.69 10.82
CA HIS A 261 0.44 -4.80 10.28
C HIS A 261 0.45 -6.02 11.22
N LEU A 262 0.63 -5.81 12.52
CA LEU A 262 0.54 -6.89 13.51
C LEU A 262 -0.84 -7.55 13.50
N GLY A 263 -1.91 -6.77 13.33
CA GLY A 263 -3.28 -7.28 13.17
C GLY A 263 -3.41 -8.18 11.92
N PHE A 264 -2.85 -7.79 10.79
CA PHE A 264 -2.86 -8.59 9.56
C PHE A 264 -2.07 -9.89 9.70
N ILE A 265 -0.88 -9.85 10.31
CA ILE A 265 -0.09 -11.06 10.59
C ILE A 265 -0.85 -12.00 11.53
N ALA A 266 -1.49 -11.45 12.57
CA ALA A 266 -2.24 -12.24 13.55
C ALA A 266 -3.47 -12.95 12.99
N MET A 267 -4.02 -12.48 11.85
CA MET A 267 -5.13 -13.17 11.18
C MET A 267 -4.69 -14.49 10.51
N ASN A 268 -3.43 -14.62 10.11
CA ASN A 268 -2.93 -15.83 9.44
C ASN A 268 -1.42 -16.08 9.69
N PRO A 269 -1.01 -16.27 10.95
CA PRO A 269 0.40 -16.36 11.33
C PRO A 269 1.12 -17.56 10.71
N SER A 270 0.42 -18.70 10.56
CA SER A 270 1.00 -19.92 9.99
C SER A 270 1.46 -19.73 8.55
N ASN A 271 0.65 -19.02 7.73
CA ASN A 271 1.02 -18.76 6.34
C ASN A 271 2.23 -17.84 6.22
N HIS A 272 2.35 -16.85 7.10
CA HIS A 272 3.54 -15.98 7.11
C HIS A 272 4.79 -16.75 7.50
N MET A 273 4.71 -17.61 8.53
CA MET A 273 5.84 -18.47 8.92
C MET A 273 6.24 -19.42 7.79
N GLN A 274 5.27 -20.08 7.16
CA GLN A 274 5.54 -20.98 6.03
C GLN A 274 6.19 -20.24 4.86
N SER A 275 5.66 -19.07 4.50
CA SER A 275 6.20 -18.24 3.42
C SER A 275 7.65 -17.82 3.66
N HIS A 276 8.02 -17.45 4.89
CA HIS A 276 9.42 -17.14 5.23
C HIS A 276 10.32 -18.37 5.22
N TRP A 277 9.80 -19.54 5.62
CA TRP A 277 10.52 -20.78 5.53
C TRP A 277 10.76 -21.19 4.07
N ASP A 278 9.76 -21.09 3.21
CA ASP A 278 9.87 -21.39 1.78
C ASP A 278 10.86 -20.44 1.11
N PHE A 279 10.84 -19.17 1.47
CA PHE A 279 11.84 -18.18 1.02
C PHE A 279 13.27 -18.59 1.38
N PHE A 280 13.50 -19.00 2.63
CA PHE A 280 14.80 -19.50 3.06
C PHE A 280 15.23 -20.72 2.20
N GLN A 281 14.32 -21.67 1.98
CA GLN A 281 14.60 -22.85 1.16
C GLN A 281 14.92 -22.50 -0.30
N ASN A 282 14.19 -21.55 -0.88
CA ASN A 282 14.41 -21.07 -2.25
C ASN A 282 15.78 -20.40 -2.39
N LEU A 283 16.18 -19.59 -1.40
CA LEU A 283 17.54 -19.01 -1.37
C LEU A 283 18.63 -20.10 -1.31
N VAL A 284 18.46 -21.13 -0.47
CA VAL A 284 19.42 -22.24 -0.35
C VAL A 284 19.52 -23.06 -1.63
N ARG A 285 18.40 -23.22 -2.36
CA ARG A 285 18.35 -23.97 -3.63
C ARG A 285 18.79 -23.17 -4.85
N GLY A 286 18.95 -21.85 -4.68
CA GLY A 286 19.23 -20.94 -5.80
C GLY A 286 18.02 -20.68 -6.70
N ASP A 287 16.81 -20.86 -6.19
CA ASP A 287 15.56 -20.50 -6.91
C ASP A 287 15.35 -19.00 -6.85
N GLU A 288 15.96 -18.29 -7.79
CA GLU A 288 15.89 -16.85 -7.84
C GLU A 288 14.48 -16.30 -8.16
N GLN A 289 13.68 -17.05 -8.93
CA GLN A 289 12.37 -16.58 -9.36
C GLN A 289 11.41 -16.47 -8.16
N ASP A 290 11.29 -17.55 -7.39
CA ASP A 290 10.41 -17.60 -6.24
C ASP A 290 10.94 -16.73 -5.09
N ALA A 291 12.27 -16.67 -4.90
CA ALA A 291 12.88 -15.76 -3.94
C ALA A 291 12.58 -14.28 -4.28
N LYS A 292 12.69 -13.87 -5.55
CA LYS A 292 12.34 -12.51 -5.99
C LYS A 292 10.85 -12.20 -5.84
N ALA A 293 9.97 -13.16 -6.09
CA ALA A 293 8.53 -13.01 -5.89
C ALA A 293 8.20 -12.77 -4.41
N HIS A 294 8.79 -13.55 -3.49
CA HIS A 294 8.66 -13.35 -2.05
C HIS A 294 9.19 -11.98 -1.61
N ILE A 295 10.38 -11.59 -2.09
CA ILE A 295 10.98 -10.27 -1.81
C ILE A 295 10.02 -9.15 -2.20
N ARG A 296 9.52 -9.19 -3.44
CA ARG A 296 8.60 -8.17 -3.97
C ARG A 296 7.32 -8.07 -3.14
N PHE A 297 6.72 -9.21 -2.77
CA PHE A 297 5.51 -9.23 -1.97
C PHE A 297 5.74 -8.63 -0.58
N TYR A 298 6.79 -9.08 0.15
CA TYR A 298 7.03 -8.61 1.51
C TYR A 298 7.64 -7.21 1.58
N ASP A 299 8.28 -6.69 0.52
CA ASP A 299 8.66 -5.29 0.44
C ASP A 299 7.43 -4.36 0.41
N GLU A 300 6.35 -4.80 -0.24
CA GLU A 300 5.05 -4.09 -0.22
C GLU A 300 4.30 -4.31 1.09
N TYR A 301 4.21 -5.56 1.53
CA TYR A 301 3.40 -5.95 2.68
C TYR A 301 3.92 -5.40 4.00
N ASN A 302 5.24 -5.27 4.16
CA ASN A 302 5.86 -4.71 5.35
C ASN A 302 6.02 -3.17 5.30
N ALA A 303 5.86 -2.55 4.14
CA ALA A 303 5.86 -1.11 4.00
C ALA A 303 4.48 -0.56 4.40
N VAL A 304 4.36 -0.12 5.65
CA VAL A 304 3.09 0.31 6.24
C VAL A 304 3.06 1.82 6.46
N LEU A 305 1.84 2.38 6.47
CA LEU A 305 1.57 3.78 6.75
C LEU A 305 0.64 3.94 7.96
N ASP A 306 0.78 5.06 8.65
CA ASP A 306 -0.11 5.45 9.73
C ASP A 306 -1.42 6.02 9.16
N MET A 307 -2.53 5.74 9.85
CA MET A 307 -3.84 6.28 9.56
C MET A 307 -4.21 7.37 10.56
N ASP A 308 -4.83 8.47 10.13
CA ASP A 308 -5.34 9.48 11.06
C ASP A 308 -6.39 8.85 12.00
N ALA A 309 -6.32 9.21 13.28
CA ALA A 309 -7.17 8.63 14.31
C ALA A 309 -8.67 8.90 14.07
N HIS A 310 -9.03 10.06 13.49
CA HIS A 310 -10.42 10.38 13.22
C HIS A 310 -11.02 9.42 12.22
N TYR A 311 -10.30 9.14 11.11
CA TYR A 311 -10.79 8.18 10.13
C TYR A 311 -10.97 6.78 10.71
N TYR A 312 -9.99 6.31 11.51
CA TYR A 312 -10.08 4.99 12.16
C TYR A 312 -11.24 4.90 13.15
N LEU A 313 -11.50 5.96 13.91
CA LEU A 313 -12.57 5.97 14.92
C LEU A 313 -13.96 6.22 14.31
N ASP A 314 -14.03 6.81 13.11
CA ASP A 314 -15.29 7.02 12.36
C ASP A 314 -15.77 5.74 11.66
N THR A 315 -14.88 4.76 11.42
CA THR A 315 -15.15 3.55 10.63
C THR A 315 -15.11 2.27 11.46
#